data_6d92a9643bd5329b13ffca4220769a12
#
_entry.id   6d92a9643bd5329b13ffca4220769a12
#
_cell.length_a   1.000
_cell.length_b   1.000
_cell.length_c   1.000
_cell.angle_alpha   90.00
_cell.angle_beta   90.00
_cell.angle_gamma   90.00
#
_symmetry.space_group_name_H-M   'P 1'
#
loop_
_entity.id
_entity.type
_entity.pdbx_description
1 polymer ?
#
loop_
_entity_poly.entity_id
_entity_poly.type
_entity_poly.pdbx_seq_one_letter_code
_entity_poly.pdbx_strand_id
1 'polypeptide(L)'
;MVSFNWNKEKNHWLKKNRFIGFEDIIFLISEGLLIEIIKNPSDKYKGQMMFVINFNDYIYLVPFVETEKEIFLKTIIQSRKATKKYLGGKSDDKKS
;
A
#
# COMPACT_ATOMS: atom_id res chain seq x y z
N MET A 1 7.23 -20.16 5.65
CA MET A 1 6.21 -19.36 4.99
C MET A 1 5.82 -18.18 5.87
N VAL A 2 5.75 -17.02 5.28
CA VAL A 2 5.45 -15.79 6.02
C VAL A 2 3.95 -15.51 5.97
N SER A 3 3.38 -15.13 7.09
CA SER A 3 1.97 -14.79 7.15
C SER A 3 1.80 -13.28 7.23
N PHE A 4 0.66 -12.81 6.73
CA PHE A 4 0.28 -11.40 6.85
C PHE A 4 -0.55 -11.20 8.10
N ASN A 5 -0.26 -10.14 8.82
CA ASN A 5 -1.02 -9.78 10.01
C ASN A 5 -1.25 -8.28 10.06
N TRP A 6 -2.20 -7.86 10.87
CA TRP A 6 -2.54 -6.45 11.03
C TRP A 6 -3.34 -6.28 12.29
N ASN A 7 -3.52 -5.03 12.69
CA ASN A 7 -4.36 -4.67 13.82
C ASN A 7 -5.81 -4.71 13.38
N LYS A 8 -6.62 -5.48 14.07
CA LYS A 8 -8.03 -5.67 13.71
C LYS A 8 -8.85 -4.38 13.78
N GLU A 9 -8.58 -3.58 14.78
CA GLU A 9 -9.29 -2.32 14.95
C GLU A 9 -8.96 -1.34 13.84
N LYS A 10 -7.70 -1.31 13.46
CA LYS A 10 -7.26 -0.46 12.36
C LYS A 10 -7.91 -0.90 11.05
N ASN A 11 -7.98 -2.21 10.84
CA ASN A 11 -8.61 -2.75 9.65
C ASN A 11 -10.09 -2.37 9.58
N HIS A 12 -10.76 -2.49 10.71
CA HIS A 12 -12.17 -2.11 10.78
C HIS A 12 -12.35 -0.63 10.47
N TRP A 13 -11.49 0.21 11.03
CA TRP A 13 -11.53 1.64 10.79
C TRP A 13 -11.32 1.97 9.31
N LEU A 14 -10.35 1.32 8.67
CA LEU A 14 -10.06 1.53 7.26
C LEU A 14 -11.25 1.15 6.37
N LYS A 15 -11.87 0.02 6.65
CA LYS A 15 -13.02 -0.43 5.88
C LYS A 15 -14.18 0.54 6.00
N LYS A 16 -14.40 1.05 7.21
CA LYS A 16 -15.50 1.94 7.47
C LYS A 16 -15.28 3.33 6.89
N ASN A 17 -14.05 3.83 6.95
CA ASN A 17 -13.76 5.21 6.60
C ASN A 17 -13.14 5.38 5.22
N ARG A 18 -12.49 4.35 4.70
CA ARG A 18 -11.81 4.42 3.41
C ARG A 18 -12.24 3.35 2.42
N PHE A 19 -13.13 2.49 2.86
CA PHE A 19 -13.71 1.44 2.01
C PHE A 19 -12.68 0.46 1.46
N ILE A 20 -11.57 0.29 2.16
CA ILE A 20 -10.53 -0.67 1.78
C ILE A 20 -9.91 -1.24 3.06
N GLY A 21 -9.72 -2.55 3.09
CA GLY A 21 -9.14 -3.21 4.23
C GLY A 21 -7.86 -3.94 3.86
N PHE A 22 -7.18 -4.46 4.87
CA PHE A 22 -5.93 -5.18 4.62
C PHE A 22 -6.15 -6.46 3.81
N GLU A 23 -7.32 -7.08 3.93
CA GLU A 23 -7.63 -8.25 3.11
C GLU A 23 -7.63 -7.91 1.63
N ASP A 24 -8.10 -6.70 1.30
CA ASP A 24 -8.09 -6.23 -0.08
C ASP A 24 -6.67 -6.09 -0.59
N ILE A 25 -5.76 -5.61 0.26
CA ILE A 25 -4.36 -5.45 -0.11
C ILE A 25 -3.75 -6.81 -0.45
N ILE A 26 -4.00 -7.80 0.39
CA ILE A 26 -3.47 -9.14 0.15
C ILE A 26 -4.00 -9.71 -1.16
N PHE A 27 -5.29 -9.51 -1.41
CA PHE A 27 -5.91 -9.95 -2.66
C PHE A 27 -5.26 -9.27 -3.85
N LEU A 28 -5.04 -7.95 -3.77
CA LEU A 28 -4.44 -7.20 -4.87
C LEU A 28 -3.00 -7.67 -5.15
N ILE A 29 -2.26 -7.97 -4.09
CA ILE A 29 -0.90 -8.51 -4.27
C ILE A 29 -0.97 -9.85 -5.00
N SER A 30 -1.91 -10.70 -4.62
CA SER A 30 -2.06 -12.01 -5.26
C SER A 30 -2.47 -11.90 -6.72
N GLU A 31 -3.14 -10.81 -7.09
CA GLU A 31 -3.58 -10.56 -8.45
C GLU A 31 -2.53 -9.86 -9.31
N GLY A 32 -1.35 -9.65 -8.76
CA GLY A 32 -0.27 -9.05 -9.54
C GLY A 32 -0.31 -7.53 -9.62
N LEU A 33 -1.02 -6.89 -8.71
CA LEU A 33 -1.16 -5.43 -8.73
C LEU A 33 -0.17 -4.72 -7.83
N LEU A 34 0.78 -5.46 -7.27
CA LEU A 34 1.92 -4.88 -6.56
C LEU A 34 2.93 -4.40 -7.57
N ILE A 35 3.20 -3.09 -7.58
CA ILE A 35 4.14 -2.49 -8.52
C ILE A 35 5.58 -2.65 -8.04
N GLU A 36 5.83 -2.30 -6.80
CA GLU A 36 7.16 -2.47 -6.22
C GLU A 36 7.11 -2.33 -4.71
N ILE A 37 8.23 -2.61 -4.09
CA ILE A 37 8.38 -2.46 -2.64
C ILE A 37 9.46 -1.42 -2.43
N ILE A 38 9.17 -0.40 -1.65
CA ILE A 38 10.11 0.71 -1.43
C ILE A 38 10.34 0.91 0.06
N LYS A 39 11.38 1.67 0.38
CA LYS A 39 11.61 2.07 1.77
C LYS A 39 10.70 3.22 2.11
N ASN A 40 10.22 3.25 3.36
CA ASN A 40 9.47 4.40 3.83
C ASN A 40 10.42 5.59 3.85
N PRO A 41 10.08 6.70 3.16
CA PRO A 41 10.98 7.84 3.06
C PRO A 41 11.12 8.64 4.35
N SER A 42 10.24 8.41 5.31
CA SER A 42 10.29 9.15 6.56
C SER A 42 11.36 8.58 7.50
N ASP A 43 12.23 9.45 8.00
CA ASP A 43 13.24 9.05 8.99
C ASP A 43 12.59 8.50 10.25
N LYS A 44 11.39 8.94 10.52
CA LYS A 44 10.63 8.51 11.68
C LYS A 44 10.35 7.02 11.67
N TYR A 45 10.28 6.43 10.48
CA TYR A 45 9.93 5.02 10.31
C TYR A 45 11.08 4.25 9.68
N LYS A 46 12.28 4.49 10.17
CA LYS A 46 13.45 3.79 9.70
C LYS A 46 13.25 2.28 9.74
N GLY A 47 13.64 1.62 8.67
CA GLY A 47 13.51 0.18 8.58
C GLY A 47 12.16 -0.30 8.13
N GLN A 48 11.22 0.60 7.98
CA GLN A 48 9.89 0.26 7.51
C GLN A 48 9.86 0.30 5.98
N MET A 49 9.24 -0.71 5.40
CA MET A 49 9.07 -0.78 3.94
C MET A 49 7.63 -0.48 3.60
N MET A 50 7.37 -0.26 2.31
CA MET A 50 6.00 -0.03 1.83
C MET A 50 5.75 -0.79 0.55
N PHE A 51 4.58 -1.42 0.46
CA PHE A 51 4.09 -1.95 -0.80
C PHE A 51 3.47 -0.82 -1.60
N VAL A 52 3.77 -0.77 -2.89
CA VAL A 52 3.16 0.20 -3.82
C VAL A 52 2.15 -0.57 -4.66
N ILE A 53 0.89 -0.28 -4.48
CA ILE A 53 -0.19 -1.08 -5.06
C ILE A 53 -1.08 -0.21 -5.93
N ASN A 54 -1.39 -0.72 -7.13
CA ASN A 54 -2.32 -0.07 -8.04
C ASN A 54 -3.71 -0.69 -7.85
N PHE A 55 -4.64 0.13 -7.41
CA PHE A 55 -6.02 -0.29 -7.28
C PHE A 55 -6.91 0.73 -7.97
N ASN A 56 -7.58 0.31 -9.03
CA ASN A 56 -8.47 1.19 -9.82
C ASN A 56 -7.75 2.44 -10.32
N ASP A 57 -6.51 2.25 -10.79
CA ASP A 57 -5.69 3.35 -11.33
C ASP A 57 -5.39 4.42 -10.28
N TYR A 58 -5.31 4.01 -9.05
CA TYR A 58 -4.89 4.88 -7.96
C TYR A 58 -3.86 4.13 -7.12
N ILE A 59 -2.84 4.83 -6.69
CA ILE A 59 -1.75 4.20 -5.92
C ILE A 59 -2.03 4.27 -4.44
N TYR A 60 -1.93 3.11 -3.81
CA TYR A 60 -2.00 2.98 -2.36
C TYR A 60 -0.64 2.54 -1.86
N LEU A 61 -0.21 3.14 -0.77
CA LEU A 61 1.04 2.77 -0.09
C LEU A 61 0.68 2.05 1.19
N VAL A 62 1.29 0.89 1.39
CA VAL A 62 0.97 0.08 2.55
C VAL A 62 2.24 -0.18 3.34
N PRO A 63 2.54 0.66 4.34
CA PRO A 63 3.70 0.44 5.19
C PRO A 63 3.59 -0.88 5.94
N PHE A 64 4.69 -1.58 6.05
CA PHE A 64 4.72 -2.84 6.75
C PHE A 64 6.06 -3.04 7.45
N VAL A 65 6.05 -3.93 8.44
CA VAL A 65 7.25 -4.36 9.14
C VAL A 65 7.35 -5.86 8.94
N GLU A 66 8.53 -6.30 8.53
CA GLU A 66 8.75 -7.71 8.26
C GLU A 66 9.64 -8.33 9.32
N THR A 67 9.24 -9.51 9.82
CA THR A 67 10.06 -10.32 10.67
C THR A 67 10.28 -11.65 9.98
N GLU A 68 10.96 -12.58 10.61
CA GLU A 68 11.17 -13.90 10.04
C GLU A 68 9.87 -14.66 9.84
N LYS A 69 8.85 -14.33 10.60
CA LYS A 69 7.61 -15.10 10.62
C LYS A 69 6.42 -14.40 10.00
N GLU A 70 6.45 -13.09 9.92
CA GLU A 70 5.27 -12.38 9.47
C GLU A 70 5.60 -11.06 8.79
N ILE A 71 4.65 -10.59 8.03
CA ILE A 71 4.63 -9.24 7.47
C ILE A 71 3.46 -8.54 8.15
N PHE A 72 3.76 -7.54 8.96
CA PHE A 72 2.73 -6.84 9.70
C PHE A 72 2.38 -5.55 8.96
N LEU A 73 1.16 -5.48 8.44
CA LEU A 73 0.68 -4.32 7.68
C LEU A 73 0.25 -3.23 8.67
N LYS A 74 0.81 -2.04 8.51
CA LYS A 74 0.61 -0.97 9.49
C LYS A 74 -0.61 -0.12 9.18
N THR A 75 -0.77 0.28 7.93
CA THR A 75 -1.89 1.11 7.52
C THR A 75 -2.00 1.07 6.00
N ILE A 76 -3.00 1.75 5.46
CA ILE A 76 -3.18 1.89 4.02
C ILE A 76 -3.31 3.37 3.74
N ILE A 77 -2.43 3.87 2.88
CA ILE A 77 -2.38 5.30 2.57
C ILE A 77 -2.74 5.50 1.11
N GLN A 78 -3.79 6.25 0.86
CA GLN A 78 -4.14 6.65 -0.49
C GLN A 78 -3.24 7.82 -0.86
N SER A 79 -2.41 7.65 -1.87
CA SER A 79 -1.38 8.63 -2.17
C SER A 79 -1.56 9.27 -3.53
N ARG A 80 -1.98 10.52 -3.53
CA ARG A 80 -2.08 11.28 -4.77
C ARG A 80 -0.71 11.48 -5.40
N LYS A 81 0.28 11.77 -4.57
CA LYS A 81 1.64 11.98 -5.05
C LYS A 81 2.20 10.73 -5.73
N ALA A 82 2.02 9.58 -5.11
CA ALA A 82 2.49 8.33 -5.69
C ALA A 82 1.70 7.97 -6.94
N THR A 83 0.41 8.25 -6.94
CA THR A 83 -0.41 8.02 -8.13
C THR A 83 0.14 8.82 -9.29
N LYS A 84 0.49 10.06 -9.06
CA LYS A 84 1.04 10.91 -10.09
C LYS A 84 2.40 10.39 -10.56
N LYS A 85 3.22 9.93 -9.62
CA LYS A 85 4.54 9.41 -9.94
C LYS A 85 4.48 8.14 -10.79
N TYR A 86 3.59 7.22 -10.45
CA TYR A 86 3.56 5.91 -11.12
C TYR A 86 2.61 5.86 -12.30
N LEU A 87 1.57 6.65 -12.28
CA LEU A 87 0.53 6.60 -13.31
C LEU A 87 0.32 7.93 -14.03
N GLY A 88 0.83 9.01 -13.45
CA GLY A 88 0.53 10.35 -13.92
C GLY A 88 1.05 10.71 -15.29
N GLY A 89 2.10 10.01 -15.72
CA GLY A 89 2.65 10.28 -17.05
C GLY A 89 1.60 10.20 -18.14
N LYS A 90 0.70 9.24 -17.98
CA LYS A 90 -0.37 9.07 -18.95
C LYS A 90 -1.34 10.24 -18.94
N SER A 91 -1.69 10.70 -17.75
CA SER A 91 -2.59 11.84 -17.61
C SER A 91 -1.98 13.10 -18.18
N ASP A 92 -0.72 13.31 -17.89
CA ASP A 92 -0.03 14.50 -18.37
C ASP A 92 0.03 14.52 -19.88
N ASP A 93 0.32 13.37 -20.46
CA ASP A 93 0.36 13.26 -21.91
C ASP A 93 -0.96 13.66 -22.55
N LYS A 94 -2.05 13.25 -21.92
CA LYS A 94 -3.36 13.55 -22.45
C LYS A 94 -3.69 15.02 -22.40
N LYS A 95 -3.21 15.69 -21.39
CA LYS A 95 -3.48 17.10 -21.22
C LYS A 95 -2.67 17.94 -22.18
N SER A 96 -1.56 17.40 -22.55
CA SER A 96 -0.70 18.10 -23.50
C SER A 96 -1.25 18.03 -24.88
#